data_100b0371bd4fa808fe988d9b46ad4e3b
#
_entry.id   100b0371bd4fa808fe988d9b46ad4e3b
#
_cell.length_a   1.000
_cell.length_b   1.000
_cell.length_c   1.000
_cell.angle_alpha   90.00
_cell.angle_beta   90.00
_cell.angle_gamma   90.00
#
_symmetry.space_group_name_H-M   'P 1'
#
loop_
_entity.id
_entity.type
_entity.pdbx_description
1 polymer ?
#
loop_
_entity_poly.entity_id
_entity_poly.type
_entity_poly.pdbx_seq_one_letter_code
_entity_poly.pdbx_strand_id
1 'polypeptide(L)'
;MAPLPLSGSERKFTNRRWGTSTGIGNNNCYAYAVGDYQAYRYQKSIPGDRSGMSNLPHNYTHCKSLPQRVVSDNPKKVYPVKGNEKCKKGYYKVMMFVSPGRPTNYIRQGDFHFYVQHGIVEYKVKENDTVSSIAKFFKVPESRIRQAGKIEKGKRIIFKANVFSHKRGWATGPLLTDAKGKSITDPRKASRNYPGLNYSKYCTSFCVKDKGIQVGKTHPKVGQKAIKI
;
A
#
# COMPACT_ATOMS: atom_id res chain seq x y z
N MET A 1 -6.82 7.47 -21.23
CA MET A 1 -7.28 8.10 -19.97
C MET A 1 -6.09 8.75 -19.28
N ALA A 2 -6.26 9.95 -18.77
CA ALA A 2 -5.23 10.66 -18.02
C ALA A 2 -4.80 9.87 -16.77
N PRO A 3 -3.52 9.94 -16.36
CA PRO A 3 -3.05 9.35 -15.13
C PRO A 3 -3.72 10.00 -13.92
N LEU A 4 -3.84 9.26 -12.83
CA LEU A 4 -4.39 9.78 -11.58
C LEU A 4 -3.53 10.95 -11.06
N PRO A 5 -4.14 12.05 -10.58
CA PRO A 5 -3.37 13.23 -10.21
C PRO A 5 -2.49 12.99 -8.98
N LEU A 6 -1.26 13.52 -9.04
CA LEU A 6 -0.33 13.56 -7.92
C LEU A 6 -0.51 14.85 -7.12
N SER A 7 -0.42 14.78 -5.80
CA SER A 7 -0.43 15.93 -4.90
C SER A 7 0.92 16.66 -4.85
N GLY A 8 2.00 15.92 -5.14
CA GLY A 8 3.38 16.33 -4.92
C GLY A 8 3.93 15.97 -3.53
N SER A 9 3.13 15.24 -2.72
CA SER A 9 3.52 14.80 -1.37
C SER A 9 3.51 13.28 -1.24
N GLU A 10 3.50 12.57 -2.36
CA GLU A 10 3.56 11.12 -2.40
C GLU A 10 4.89 10.63 -1.83
N ARG A 11 4.83 9.62 -0.99
CA ARG A 11 6.03 8.94 -0.51
C ARG A 11 6.80 8.31 -1.68
N LYS A 12 8.12 8.43 -1.67
CA LYS A 12 8.96 7.67 -2.59
C LYS A 12 8.72 6.16 -2.40
N PHE A 13 8.51 5.43 -3.49
CA PHE A 13 8.54 3.98 -3.42
C PHE A 13 9.96 3.53 -3.15
N THR A 14 10.12 2.68 -2.15
CA THR A 14 11.34 1.94 -1.84
C THR A 14 10.99 0.67 -1.10
N ASN A 15 11.74 -0.40 -1.34
CA ASN A 15 11.56 -1.63 -0.59
C ASN A 15 12.68 -1.86 0.44
N ARG A 16 13.54 -0.86 0.72
CA ARG A 16 14.66 -1.04 1.66
C ARG A 16 14.18 -1.51 3.02
N ARG A 17 13.47 -0.65 3.74
CA ARG A 17 12.94 -0.95 5.08
C ARG A 17 11.80 -1.95 5.06
N TRP A 18 10.88 -1.79 4.13
CA TRP A 18 9.68 -2.61 4.02
C TRP A 18 9.92 -3.99 3.42
N GLY A 19 11.06 -4.19 2.74
CA GLY A 19 11.47 -5.45 2.13
C GLY A 19 12.39 -6.31 3.00
N THR A 20 12.74 -5.87 4.21
CA THR A 20 13.47 -6.68 5.20
C THR A 20 12.54 -7.73 5.82
N SER A 21 13.09 -8.74 6.48
CA SER A 21 12.30 -9.74 7.24
C SER A 21 11.35 -9.08 8.23
N THR A 22 11.82 -8.10 8.99
CA THR A 22 11.00 -7.27 9.90
C THR A 22 9.91 -6.51 9.16
N GLY A 23 10.26 -5.85 8.05
CA GLY A 23 9.29 -5.12 7.22
C GLY A 23 8.19 -6.02 6.65
N ILE A 24 8.56 -7.21 6.24
CA ILE A 24 7.64 -8.22 5.73
C ILE A 24 6.77 -8.81 6.85
N GLY A 25 7.40 -9.34 7.88
CA GLY A 25 6.74 -10.14 8.90
C GLY A 25 5.90 -9.36 9.91
N ASN A 26 6.21 -8.09 10.15
CA ASN A 26 5.54 -7.28 11.17
C ASN A 26 4.46 -6.35 10.61
N ASN A 27 4.43 -6.14 9.29
CA ASN A 27 3.58 -5.12 8.68
C ASN A 27 2.64 -5.72 7.65
N ASN A 28 1.39 -5.34 7.69
CA ASN A 28 0.41 -5.72 6.67
C ASN A 28 0.21 -4.61 5.63
N CYS A 29 -0.76 -4.82 4.72
CA CYS A 29 -1.10 -3.86 3.67
C CYS A 29 -1.56 -2.50 4.22
N TYR A 30 -2.28 -2.48 5.35
CA TYR A 30 -2.79 -1.24 5.94
C TYR A 30 -1.65 -0.41 6.53
N ALA A 31 -0.82 -0.99 7.41
CA ALA A 31 0.35 -0.33 7.98
C ALA A 31 1.29 0.20 6.88
N TYR A 32 1.53 -0.61 5.84
CA TYR A 32 2.33 -0.20 4.69
C TYR A 32 1.73 1.00 3.94
N ALA A 33 0.44 0.93 3.60
CA ALA A 33 -0.20 1.96 2.78
C ALA A 33 -0.21 3.32 3.47
N VAL A 34 -0.40 3.36 4.79
CA VAL A 34 -0.42 4.61 5.56
C VAL A 34 0.97 5.02 6.10
N GLY A 35 2.00 4.19 5.91
CA GLY A 35 3.38 4.52 6.26
C GLY A 35 3.73 4.35 7.72
N ASP A 36 2.93 3.62 8.49
CA ASP A 36 3.18 3.31 9.89
C ASP A 36 3.97 2.01 10.02
N TYR A 37 5.30 2.13 10.03
CA TYR A 37 6.20 0.98 10.12
C TYR A 37 6.27 0.44 11.54
N GLN A 38 5.89 -0.83 11.70
CA GLN A 38 5.98 -1.57 12.95
C GLN A 38 7.32 -2.31 13.03
N ALA A 39 8.17 -1.91 13.97
CA ALA A 39 9.46 -2.57 14.22
C ALA A 39 9.26 -3.92 14.93
N TYR A 40 8.17 -4.08 15.66
CA TYR A 40 7.80 -5.29 16.39
C TYR A 40 6.47 -5.83 15.91
N ARG A 41 6.29 -7.14 16.00
CA ARG A 41 5.04 -7.78 15.67
C ARG A 41 4.15 -7.80 16.90
N TYR A 42 3.14 -6.94 16.90
CA TYR A 42 2.11 -6.94 17.94
C TYR A 42 0.89 -7.75 17.49
N GLN A 43 0.18 -7.20 16.52
CA GLN A 43 -0.98 -7.80 15.89
C GLN A 43 -1.08 -7.28 14.46
N LYS A 44 -1.88 -7.95 13.63
CA LYS A 44 -2.24 -7.42 12.30
C LYS A 44 -3.00 -6.11 12.49
N SER A 45 -2.48 -5.01 11.97
CA SER A 45 -3.19 -3.73 11.98
C SER A 45 -4.51 -3.84 11.22
N ILE A 46 -5.61 -3.57 11.89
CA ILE A 46 -6.97 -3.67 11.35
C ILE A 46 -7.60 -2.27 11.37
N PRO A 47 -8.33 -1.86 10.31
CA PRO A 47 -9.07 -0.59 10.34
C PRO A 47 -9.99 -0.51 11.56
N GLY A 48 -9.84 0.54 12.35
CA GLY A 48 -10.56 0.77 13.61
C GLY A 48 -9.84 0.33 14.88
N ASP A 49 -8.70 -0.35 14.77
CA ASP A 49 -7.96 -0.82 15.96
C ASP A 49 -7.54 0.33 16.86
N ARG A 50 -6.99 1.38 16.26
CA ARG A 50 -6.52 2.54 17.02
C ARG A 50 -7.65 3.34 17.67
N SER A 51 -8.78 3.42 17.00
CA SER A 51 -9.97 4.14 17.48
C SER A 51 -10.86 3.31 18.42
N GLY A 52 -10.50 2.04 18.70
CA GLY A 52 -11.33 1.14 19.50
C GLY A 52 -12.55 0.58 18.76
N MET A 53 -12.67 0.82 17.46
CA MET A 53 -13.80 0.34 16.64
C MET A 53 -13.61 -1.08 16.10
N SER A 54 -12.50 -1.74 16.41
CA SER A 54 -12.19 -3.09 15.90
C SER A 54 -13.00 -4.21 16.54
N ASN A 55 -13.62 -3.96 17.68
CA ASN A 55 -14.44 -4.94 18.40
C ASN A 55 -15.79 -5.25 17.72
N LEU A 56 -16.15 -4.53 16.67
CA LEU A 56 -17.29 -4.88 15.84
C LEU A 56 -16.96 -6.12 15.01
N PRO A 57 -17.93 -6.99 14.70
CA PRO A 57 -17.68 -8.24 13.98
C PRO A 57 -16.79 -8.03 12.76
N HIS A 58 -15.73 -8.82 12.64
CA HIS A 58 -14.78 -8.74 11.53
C HIS A 58 -15.40 -9.24 10.24
N ASN A 59 -16.27 -8.43 9.64
CA ASN A 59 -16.83 -8.73 8.34
C ASN A 59 -16.22 -7.81 7.29
N TYR A 60 -15.26 -8.34 6.56
CA TYR A 60 -14.58 -7.63 5.45
C TYR A 60 -15.18 -7.96 4.09
N THR A 61 -16.33 -8.62 4.04
CA THR A 61 -17.00 -8.94 2.77
C THR A 61 -17.59 -7.71 2.08
N HIS A 62 -17.77 -6.63 2.86
CA HIS A 62 -18.38 -5.38 2.40
C HIS A 62 -17.56 -4.17 2.82
N CYS A 63 -17.62 -3.11 2.01
CA CYS A 63 -16.99 -1.83 2.32
C CYS A 63 -17.63 -1.12 3.54
N LYS A 64 -18.90 -1.28 3.74
CA LYS A 64 -19.82 -0.67 4.74
C LYS A 64 -19.16 0.29 5.75
N SER A 65 -18.74 -0.19 6.91
CA SER A 65 -18.13 0.64 7.97
C SER A 65 -16.59 0.77 7.87
N LEU A 66 -15.93 0.01 6.98
CA LEU A 66 -14.48 -0.01 6.92
C LEU A 66 -13.83 1.33 6.55
N PRO A 67 -14.34 2.12 5.57
CA PRO A 67 -13.81 3.44 5.30
C PRO A 67 -13.87 4.38 6.51
N GLN A 68 -14.96 4.35 7.26
CA GLN A 68 -15.12 5.16 8.46
C GLN A 68 -14.10 4.76 9.55
N ARG A 69 -13.84 3.47 9.73
CA ARG A 69 -12.82 2.99 10.68
C ARG A 69 -11.42 3.49 10.33
N VAL A 70 -11.06 3.49 9.05
CA VAL A 70 -9.78 4.04 8.58
C VAL A 70 -9.64 5.52 8.94
N VAL A 71 -10.71 6.31 8.75
CA VAL A 71 -10.72 7.73 9.12
C VAL A 71 -10.64 7.92 10.63
N SER A 72 -11.39 7.11 11.39
CA SER A 72 -11.43 7.20 12.86
C SER A 72 -10.10 6.87 13.52
N ASP A 73 -9.27 6.01 12.90
CA ASP A 73 -7.93 5.71 13.41
C ASP A 73 -7.00 6.94 13.42
N ASN A 74 -7.21 7.87 12.51
CA ASN A 74 -6.42 9.09 12.39
C ASN A 74 -7.28 10.30 11.98
N PRO A 75 -8.18 10.77 12.85
CA PRO A 75 -9.04 11.90 12.55
C PRO A 75 -8.20 13.15 12.22
N LYS A 76 -8.66 13.98 11.30
CA LYS A 76 -7.96 15.16 10.75
C LYS A 76 -6.71 14.85 9.90
N LYS A 77 -6.23 13.61 9.88
CA LYS A 77 -5.05 13.20 9.08
C LYS A 77 -5.39 12.26 7.92
N VAL A 78 -6.59 11.71 7.91
CA VAL A 78 -7.12 10.87 6.84
C VAL A 78 -8.53 11.34 6.51
N TYR A 79 -8.82 11.52 5.22
CA TYR A 79 -10.18 11.84 4.76
C TYR A 79 -10.48 11.13 3.43
N PRO A 80 -11.76 10.75 3.20
CA PRO A 80 -12.15 10.08 1.97
C PRO A 80 -12.20 11.06 0.80
N VAL A 81 -11.89 10.57 -0.40
CA VAL A 81 -11.97 11.32 -1.66
C VAL A 81 -12.45 10.39 -2.78
N LYS A 82 -12.91 10.98 -3.89
CA LYS A 82 -13.16 10.21 -5.11
C LYS A 82 -11.85 9.69 -5.70
N GLY A 83 -11.89 8.54 -6.38
CA GLY A 83 -10.68 7.87 -6.88
C GLY A 83 -9.83 8.71 -7.82
N ASN A 84 -10.44 9.62 -8.60
CA ASN A 84 -9.78 10.53 -9.52
C ASN A 84 -9.51 11.94 -8.95
N GLU A 85 -9.95 12.22 -7.74
CA GLU A 85 -9.74 13.50 -7.08
C GLU A 85 -8.29 13.65 -6.60
N LYS A 86 -7.72 14.86 -6.74
CA LYS A 86 -6.37 15.18 -6.28
C LYS A 86 -6.34 15.39 -4.76
N CYS A 87 -5.36 14.80 -4.07
CA CYS A 87 -5.11 15.14 -2.67
C CYS A 87 -4.46 16.52 -2.55
N LYS A 88 -4.74 17.23 -1.47
CA LYS A 88 -4.05 18.50 -1.17
C LYS A 88 -2.58 18.25 -0.81
N LYS A 89 -1.75 19.30 -0.90
CA LYS A 89 -0.34 19.27 -0.47
C LYS A 89 -0.22 18.76 0.97
N GLY A 90 0.78 17.94 1.26
CA GLY A 90 0.98 17.27 2.56
C GLY A 90 0.18 15.97 2.72
N TYR A 91 -0.53 15.53 1.67
CA TYR A 91 -1.31 14.28 1.67
C TYR A 91 -1.05 13.50 0.39
N TYR A 92 -1.15 12.18 0.45
CA TYR A 92 -1.04 11.27 -0.69
C TYR A 92 -2.22 10.31 -0.76
N LYS A 93 -2.44 9.73 -1.92
CA LYS A 93 -3.59 8.86 -2.19
C LYS A 93 -3.34 7.42 -1.75
N VAL A 94 -4.34 6.87 -1.07
CA VAL A 94 -4.46 5.45 -0.73
C VAL A 94 -5.81 4.95 -1.22
N MET A 95 -5.87 3.75 -1.80
CA MET A 95 -7.11 3.12 -2.25
C MET A 95 -7.38 1.83 -1.48
N MET A 96 -8.63 1.63 -1.09
CA MET A 96 -9.09 0.48 -0.32
C MET A 96 -10.00 -0.41 -1.13
N PHE A 97 -9.76 -1.71 -1.02
CA PHE A 97 -10.55 -2.79 -1.63
C PHE A 97 -10.86 -3.86 -0.59
N VAL A 98 -11.91 -4.63 -0.86
CA VAL A 98 -12.22 -5.83 -0.09
C VAL A 98 -12.39 -7.04 -1.01
N SER A 99 -12.04 -8.21 -0.48
CA SER A 99 -12.33 -9.51 -1.05
C SER A 99 -13.57 -10.05 -0.35
N PRO A 100 -14.71 -10.19 -1.01
CA PRO A 100 -15.84 -10.92 -0.45
C PRO A 100 -15.38 -12.33 -0.10
N GLY A 101 -15.73 -12.82 1.09
CA GLY A 101 -15.32 -14.14 1.55
C GLY A 101 -15.72 -15.24 0.56
N ARG A 102 -14.86 -16.23 0.42
CA ARG A 102 -15.25 -17.52 -0.14
C ARG A 102 -15.59 -18.47 1.01
N PRO A 103 -16.47 -19.42 0.82
CA PRO A 103 -16.81 -20.43 1.86
C PRO A 103 -15.69 -21.46 2.07
N THR A 104 -14.42 -21.05 2.05
CA THR A 104 -13.28 -21.87 2.43
C THR A 104 -12.89 -21.57 3.86
N ASN A 105 -12.43 -22.56 4.60
CA ASN A 105 -12.29 -22.58 6.06
C ASN A 105 -11.48 -21.43 6.68
N TYR A 106 -10.70 -20.70 5.91
CA TYR A 106 -9.82 -19.64 6.41
C TYR A 106 -10.26 -18.20 6.09
N ILE A 107 -11.24 -17.97 5.18
CA ILE A 107 -11.55 -16.64 4.66
C ILE A 107 -13.08 -16.38 4.66
N ARG A 108 -13.83 -16.99 5.56
CA ARG A 108 -15.29 -16.76 5.69
C ARG A 108 -15.66 -15.29 5.91
N GLN A 109 -14.75 -14.53 6.49
CA GLN A 109 -14.98 -13.12 6.85
C GLN A 109 -14.50 -12.12 5.79
N GLY A 110 -14.01 -12.60 4.62
CA GLY A 110 -13.38 -11.74 3.63
C GLY A 110 -12.02 -11.21 4.07
N ASP A 111 -11.47 -10.29 3.29
CA ASP A 111 -10.22 -9.60 3.62
C ASP A 111 -10.22 -8.19 3.00
N PHE A 112 -9.40 -7.30 3.53
CA PHE A 112 -9.20 -5.95 3.02
C PHE A 112 -7.80 -5.80 2.42
N HIS A 113 -7.67 -4.86 1.48
CA HIS A 113 -6.39 -4.57 0.84
C HIS A 113 -6.24 -3.10 0.51
N PHE A 114 -5.00 -2.61 0.60
CA PHE A 114 -4.67 -1.22 0.37
C PHE A 114 -3.58 -1.06 -0.67
N TYR A 115 -3.73 -0.01 -1.49
CA TYR A 115 -2.77 0.45 -2.48
C TYR A 115 -2.39 1.88 -2.17
N VAL A 116 -1.10 2.23 -2.35
CA VAL A 116 -0.58 3.58 -2.12
C VAL A 116 0.05 4.15 -3.36
N GLN A 117 -0.25 5.43 -3.66
CA GLN A 117 0.30 6.16 -4.82
C GLN A 117 1.70 6.69 -4.54
N HIS A 118 2.57 6.66 -5.55
CA HIS A 118 3.92 7.18 -5.53
C HIS A 118 4.15 8.09 -6.73
N GLY A 119 4.90 9.18 -6.52
CA GLY A 119 5.37 10.09 -7.57
C GLY A 119 6.83 9.87 -7.94
N ILE A 120 7.58 9.17 -7.06
CA ILE A 120 9.00 8.84 -7.24
C ILE A 120 9.20 7.37 -6.91
N VAL A 121 10.02 6.70 -7.70
CA VAL A 121 10.37 5.29 -7.52
C VAL A 121 11.87 5.16 -7.32
N GLU A 122 12.29 4.43 -6.28
CA GLU A 122 13.60 3.86 -6.16
C GLU A 122 13.52 2.40 -6.61
N TYR A 123 14.12 2.10 -7.74
CA TYR A 123 14.08 0.79 -8.37
C TYR A 123 15.43 0.11 -8.32
N LYS A 124 15.47 -1.13 -7.85
CA LYS A 124 16.66 -1.99 -7.93
C LYS A 124 16.66 -2.71 -9.27
N VAL A 125 17.63 -2.41 -10.12
CA VAL A 125 17.78 -3.00 -11.46
C VAL A 125 17.96 -4.52 -11.32
N LYS A 126 17.19 -5.26 -12.10
CA LYS A 126 17.22 -6.72 -12.17
C LYS A 126 18.17 -7.17 -13.29
N GLU A 127 18.40 -8.48 -13.38
CA GLU A 127 19.36 -9.08 -14.32
C GLU A 127 19.04 -8.73 -15.78
N ASN A 128 17.91 -8.88 -16.27
CA ASN A 128 17.56 -8.68 -17.68
C ASN A 128 16.89 -7.32 -17.95
N ASP A 129 17.07 -6.35 -17.04
CA ASP A 129 16.51 -5.03 -17.25
C ASP A 129 17.30 -4.24 -18.28
N THR A 130 16.56 -3.57 -19.15
CA THR A 130 17.06 -2.56 -20.10
C THR A 130 16.36 -1.24 -19.85
N VAL A 131 16.91 -0.15 -20.39
CA VAL A 131 16.23 1.17 -20.38
C VAL A 131 14.81 1.03 -20.89
N SER A 132 14.63 0.34 -22.02
CA SER A 132 13.32 0.17 -22.67
C SER A 132 12.36 -0.67 -21.83
N SER A 133 12.82 -1.81 -21.25
CA SER A 133 11.98 -2.65 -20.43
C SER A 133 11.48 -1.93 -19.16
N ILE A 134 12.36 -1.18 -18.50
CA ILE A 134 12.00 -0.37 -17.32
C ILE A 134 11.03 0.74 -17.70
N ALA A 135 11.33 1.49 -18.79
CA ALA A 135 10.47 2.58 -19.27
C ALA A 135 9.06 2.07 -19.62
N LYS A 136 8.96 0.96 -20.34
CA LYS A 136 7.71 0.29 -20.68
C LYS A 136 6.94 -0.16 -19.44
N PHE A 137 7.62 -0.79 -18.47
CA PHE A 137 7.02 -1.24 -17.24
C PHE A 137 6.40 -0.09 -16.43
N PHE A 138 7.13 1.02 -16.26
CA PHE A 138 6.66 2.17 -15.49
C PHE A 138 5.84 3.16 -16.31
N LYS A 139 5.68 2.94 -17.63
CA LYS A 139 4.97 3.81 -18.57
C LYS A 139 5.54 5.24 -18.56
N VAL A 140 6.83 5.35 -18.59
CA VAL A 140 7.58 6.60 -18.65
C VAL A 140 8.46 6.66 -19.91
N PRO A 141 8.87 7.84 -20.38
CA PRO A 141 9.82 7.96 -21.50
C PRO A 141 11.17 7.32 -21.15
N GLU A 142 11.84 6.70 -22.12
CA GLU A 142 13.18 6.13 -21.94
C GLU A 142 14.22 7.16 -21.48
N SER A 143 14.10 8.40 -21.94
CA SER A 143 14.97 9.50 -21.51
C SER A 143 14.99 9.68 -20.00
N ARG A 144 13.84 9.46 -19.32
CA ARG A 144 13.74 9.54 -17.87
C ARG A 144 14.52 8.44 -17.18
N ILE A 145 14.55 7.24 -17.74
CA ILE A 145 15.33 6.13 -17.22
C ILE A 145 16.83 6.34 -17.47
N ARG A 146 17.21 6.83 -18.67
CA ARG A 146 18.62 7.18 -18.97
C ARG A 146 19.16 8.23 -18.01
N GLN A 147 18.37 9.26 -17.70
CA GLN A 147 18.73 10.32 -16.74
C GLN A 147 18.82 9.82 -15.28
N ALA A 148 18.16 8.72 -14.95
CA ALA A 148 18.18 8.16 -13.59
C ALA A 148 19.47 7.41 -13.24
N GLY A 149 20.30 7.09 -14.23
CA GLY A 149 21.60 6.46 -14.06
C GLY A 149 21.80 5.21 -14.92
N LYS A 150 22.93 4.56 -14.71
CA LYS A 150 23.35 3.37 -15.47
C LYS A 150 22.51 2.15 -15.08
N ILE A 151 22.06 1.40 -16.08
CA ILE A 151 21.25 0.19 -15.88
C ILE A 151 22.19 -1.01 -15.75
N GLU A 152 22.52 -1.31 -14.50
CA GLU A 152 23.36 -2.45 -14.11
C GLU A 152 22.66 -3.24 -13.00
N LYS A 153 22.68 -4.57 -13.10
CA LYS A 153 22.12 -5.48 -12.10
C LYS A 153 22.52 -5.09 -10.67
N GLY A 154 21.55 -4.98 -9.80
CA GLY A 154 21.76 -4.65 -8.40
C GLY A 154 21.85 -3.15 -8.07
N LYS A 155 22.19 -2.29 -9.04
CA LYS A 155 22.16 -0.84 -8.84
C LYS A 155 20.76 -0.32 -8.58
N ARG A 156 20.68 0.80 -7.90
CA ARG A 156 19.42 1.51 -7.63
C ARG A 156 19.37 2.78 -8.44
N ILE A 157 18.29 2.96 -9.19
CA ILE A 157 17.99 4.18 -9.92
C ILE A 157 16.76 4.85 -9.32
N ILE A 158 16.70 6.18 -9.37
CA ILE A 158 15.59 6.97 -8.83
C ILE A 158 15.03 7.85 -9.95
N PHE A 159 13.73 7.73 -10.18
CA PHE A 159 13.05 8.48 -11.22
C PHE A 159 11.59 8.80 -10.86
N LYS A 160 11.03 9.79 -11.54
CA LYS A 160 9.61 10.15 -11.41
C LYS A 160 8.75 9.13 -12.17
N ALA A 161 7.77 8.54 -11.48
CA ALA A 161 6.75 7.69 -12.08
C ALA A 161 5.47 7.73 -11.24
N ASN A 162 4.32 7.79 -11.91
CA ASN A 162 3.03 7.78 -11.24
C ASN A 162 2.50 6.34 -11.18
N VAL A 163 2.79 5.67 -10.09
CA VAL A 163 2.47 4.27 -9.90
C VAL A 163 1.91 4.01 -8.51
N PHE A 164 1.24 2.88 -8.37
CA PHE A 164 0.79 2.38 -7.08
C PHE A 164 1.59 1.15 -6.68
N SER A 165 1.74 0.98 -5.38
CA SER A 165 2.26 -0.25 -4.80
C SER A 165 1.33 -0.77 -3.72
N HIS A 166 1.57 -2.01 -3.33
CA HIS A 166 0.86 -2.67 -2.24
C HIS A 166 1.77 -3.69 -1.56
N LYS A 167 1.29 -4.27 -0.48
CA LYS A 167 2.00 -5.33 0.27
C LYS A 167 1.00 -6.44 0.60
N ARG A 168 1.32 -7.69 0.25
CA ARG A 168 0.44 -8.83 0.50
C ARG A 168 0.58 -9.35 1.93
N GLY A 169 -0.16 -8.72 2.84
CA GLY A 169 -0.15 -9.10 4.25
C GLY A 169 1.26 -9.19 4.83
N TRP A 170 1.56 -10.29 5.49
CA TRP A 170 2.88 -10.64 6.02
C TRP A 170 3.72 -11.52 5.09
N ALA A 171 3.24 -11.77 3.87
CA ALA A 171 3.89 -12.70 2.94
C ALA A 171 4.92 -12.04 2.02
N THR A 172 4.80 -10.73 1.73
CA THR A 172 5.69 -10.07 0.78
C THR A 172 6.17 -8.70 1.29
N GLY A 173 7.29 -8.24 0.74
CA GLY A 173 7.63 -6.82 0.72
C GLY A 173 6.69 -6.03 -0.21
N PRO A 174 6.97 -4.73 -0.41
CA PRO A 174 6.21 -3.89 -1.34
C PRO A 174 6.30 -4.38 -2.78
N LEU A 175 5.17 -4.44 -3.45
CA LEU A 175 5.03 -4.86 -4.84
C LEU A 175 4.50 -3.69 -5.68
N LEU A 176 5.09 -3.50 -6.87
CA LEU A 176 4.63 -2.55 -7.90
C LEU A 176 3.74 -3.23 -8.94
N THR A 177 3.57 -4.55 -8.82
CA THR A 177 2.86 -5.39 -9.78
C THR A 177 1.50 -5.84 -9.26
N ASP A 178 0.55 -5.93 -10.15
CA ASP A 178 -0.74 -6.55 -9.91
C ASP A 178 -0.66 -8.11 -9.92
N ALA A 179 -1.79 -8.79 -9.80
CA ALA A 179 -1.85 -10.25 -9.78
C ALA A 179 -1.44 -10.91 -11.12
N LYS A 180 -1.33 -10.13 -12.21
CA LYS A 180 -0.84 -10.57 -13.53
C LYS A 180 0.59 -10.09 -13.82
N GLY A 181 1.31 -9.57 -12.83
CA GLY A 181 2.69 -9.08 -13.00
C GLY A 181 2.80 -7.71 -13.70
N LYS A 182 1.69 -7.02 -13.99
CA LYS A 182 1.69 -5.72 -14.65
C LYS A 182 1.86 -4.58 -13.63
N SER A 183 2.55 -3.50 -14.04
CA SER A 183 2.67 -2.29 -13.20
C SER A 183 1.30 -1.67 -12.92
N ILE A 184 1.13 -1.17 -11.70
CA ILE A 184 -0.14 -0.62 -11.23
C ILE A 184 -0.12 0.89 -11.40
N THR A 185 -0.86 1.43 -12.37
CA THR A 185 -1.08 2.87 -12.55
C THR A 185 -2.44 3.34 -12.05
N ASP A 186 -3.40 2.41 -11.97
CA ASP A 186 -4.70 2.61 -11.34
C ASP A 186 -5.15 1.28 -10.72
N PRO A 187 -5.19 1.17 -9.39
CA PRO A 187 -5.60 -0.07 -8.72
C PRO A 187 -7.01 -0.54 -9.10
N ARG A 188 -7.91 0.35 -9.49
CA ARG A 188 -9.28 -0.02 -9.91
C ARG A 188 -9.30 -0.83 -11.20
N LYS A 189 -8.26 -0.71 -12.03
CA LYS A 189 -8.09 -1.41 -13.32
C LYS A 189 -7.09 -2.55 -13.26
N ALA A 190 -6.33 -2.66 -12.19
CA ALA A 190 -5.34 -3.71 -11.97
C ALA A 190 -6.02 -5.06 -11.68
N SER A 191 -5.35 -6.15 -12.01
CA SER A 191 -5.77 -7.48 -11.58
C SER A 191 -5.54 -7.64 -10.07
N ARG A 192 -6.59 -7.96 -9.33
CA ARG A 192 -6.54 -8.15 -7.88
C ARG A 192 -6.97 -9.55 -7.45
N ASN A 193 -7.02 -10.47 -8.44
CA ASN A 193 -7.41 -11.86 -8.23
C ASN A 193 -6.17 -12.69 -7.90
N TYR A 194 -5.86 -12.83 -6.63
CA TYR A 194 -4.80 -13.68 -6.11
C TYR A 194 -5.35 -15.06 -5.72
N PRO A 195 -4.53 -16.10 -5.67
CA PRO A 195 -4.97 -17.41 -5.18
C PRO A 195 -5.63 -17.30 -3.80
N GLY A 196 -6.88 -17.75 -3.71
CA GLY A 196 -7.68 -17.69 -2.48
C GLY A 196 -8.29 -16.33 -2.13
N LEU A 197 -7.84 -15.22 -2.73
CA LEU A 197 -8.27 -13.87 -2.40
C LEU A 197 -8.50 -13.03 -3.67
N ASN A 198 -9.73 -12.58 -3.88
CA ASN A 198 -10.05 -11.66 -4.96
C ASN A 198 -10.58 -10.34 -4.40
N TYR A 199 -9.75 -9.31 -4.35
CA TYR A 199 -10.13 -7.97 -3.88
C TYR A 199 -10.96 -7.22 -4.94
N SER A 200 -12.11 -7.80 -5.31
CA SER A 200 -12.94 -7.34 -6.42
C SER A 200 -13.71 -6.04 -6.13
N LYS A 201 -14.03 -5.76 -4.87
CA LYS A 201 -14.82 -4.59 -4.50
C LYS A 201 -13.93 -3.41 -4.13
N TYR A 202 -14.00 -2.34 -4.91
CA TYR A 202 -13.44 -1.04 -4.54
C TYR A 202 -14.33 -0.36 -3.50
N CYS A 203 -13.75 0.08 -2.39
CA CYS A 203 -14.48 0.77 -1.33
C CYS A 203 -14.42 2.28 -1.50
N THR A 204 -13.23 2.83 -1.48
CA THR A 204 -13.00 4.28 -1.59
C THR A 204 -11.52 4.58 -1.78
N SER A 205 -11.22 5.85 -2.05
CA SER A 205 -9.89 6.42 -1.89
C SER A 205 -9.83 7.30 -0.65
N PHE A 206 -8.63 7.42 -0.11
CA PHE A 206 -8.32 8.34 0.97
C PHE A 206 -7.17 9.27 0.57
N CYS A 207 -7.18 10.48 1.09
CA CYS A 207 -5.99 11.29 1.23
C CYS A 207 -5.45 11.11 2.64
N VAL A 208 -4.23 10.64 2.72
CA VAL A 208 -3.52 10.29 3.95
C VAL A 208 -2.39 11.29 4.15
N LYS A 209 -2.28 11.88 5.32
CA LYS A 209 -1.21 12.83 5.65
C LYS A 209 0.15 12.13 5.53
N ASP A 210 1.15 12.81 5.00
CA ASP A 210 2.47 12.26 4.70
C ASP A 210 3.29 11.86 5.95
N LYS A 211 2.90 12.36 7.13
CA LYS A 211 3.57 12.09 8.40
C LYS A 211 2.60 11.92 9.57
N GLY A 212 3.03 11.17 10.60
CA GLY A 212 2.35 11.07 11.87
C GLY A 212 1.07 10.26 11.86
N ILE A 213 0.92 9.34 10.91
CA ILE A 213 -0.14 8.35 10.89
C ILE A 213 0.27 7.17 11.76
N GLN A 214 -0.69 6.65 12.51
CA GLN A 214 -0.51 5.45 13.32
C GLN A 214 -1.72 4.54 13.14
N VAL A 215 -1.47 3.22 13.05
CA VAL A 215 -2.51 2.19 12.96
C VAL A 215 -2.16 1.04 13.90
N GLY A 216 -3.17 0.26 14.27
CA GLY A 216 -2.99 -0.84 15.23
C GLY A 216 -3.23 -0.44 16.68
N LYS A 217 -3.49 -1.45 17.49
CA LYS A 217 -4.04 -1.35 18.88
C LYS A 217 -3.13 -0.66 19.88
N THR A 218 -2.06 -0.15 19.58
CA THR A 218 -1.13 0.55 20.45
C THR A 218 0.30 0.10 20.25
N HIS A 219 1.17 1.04 20.04
CA HIS A 219 2.51 0.86 20.59
C HIS A 219 2.34 0.59 22.09
N PRO A 220 3.00 -0.41 22.66
CA PRO A 220 2.96 -0.60 24.10
C PRO A 220 3.25 0.72 24.77
N LYS A 221 2.48 1.06 25.79
CA LYS A 221 2.85 2.15 26.68
C LYS A 221 4.27 1.87 27.16
N VAL A 222 5.06 2.91 27.31
CA VAL A 222 6.43 2.82 27.86
C VAL A 222 6.39 1.88 29.06
N GLY A 223 7.07 0.72 28.98
CA GLY A 223 7.07 -0.32 30.04
C GLY A 223 6.46 -1.67 29.65
N GLN A 224 5.72 -1.80 28.54
CA GLN A 224 5.26 -3.11 28.05
C GLN A 224 6.29 -3.71 27.10
N LYS A 225 6.85 -4.87 27.44
CA LYS A 225 7.82 -5.58 26.59
C LYS A 225 7.11 -6.07 25.31
N ALA A 226 7.57 -5.59 24.17
CA ALA A 226 7.19 -6.14 22.88
C ALA A 226 7.77 -7.56 22.74
N ILE A 227 6.98 -8.47 22.20
CA ILE A 227 7.51 -9.79 21.84
C ILE A 227 8.39 -9.60 20.60
N LYS A 228 9.71 -9.79 20.79
CA LYS A 228 10.67 -9.93 19.69
C LYS A 228 10.50 -11.33 19.12
N ILE A 229 10.10 -11.44 17.86
CA ILE A 229 10.08 -12.70 17.12
C ILE A 229 11.31 -12.74 16.23
#